data_4f5a48109954de57116172ae095dd375
#
_entry.id   4f5a48109954de57116172ae095dd375
#
_cell.length_a   1.000
_cell.length_b   1.000
_cell.length_c   1.000
_cell.angle_alpha   90.00
_cell.angle_beta   90.00
_cell.angle_gamma   90.00
#
_symmetry.space_group_name_H-M   'P 1'
#
loop_
_entity.id
_entity.type
_entity.pdbx_description
1 polymer ?
#
loop_
_entity_poly.entity_id
_entity_poly.type
_entity_poly.pdbx_seq_one_letter_code
_entity_poly.pdbx_strand_id
1 'polypeptide(L)'
;YIDFAAANNIEAVMFEGWNEGWEDWFGKSKDYVFDFVTPYPDFDVKMLNEYAKSKGVKLMMHHETSGSVRNYERHMDKAYQFMVDNGYNAVKSGYVGNMIPRGEHHYGQWLNNHYLYAVKKAADYKICVNAHEAVRPTGLCRTYPNLIGNESARGTEYEAFGGSKPFHTTLLPFNRLIGGPMDYTPGIFDTKLDFMG
;
A
#
# COMPACT_ATOMS: atom_id res chain seq x y z
N TYR A 1 4.74 17.88 4.17
CA TYR A 1 4.79 16.91 3.07
C TYR A 1 3.93 17.36 1.89
N ILE A 2 2.67 17.75 2.10
CA ILE A 2 1.77 18.21 1.00
C ILE A 2 2.36 19.40 0.26
N ASP A 3 2.85 20.42 0.97
CA ASP A 3 3.48 21.60 0.36
C ASP A 3 4.76 21.24 -0.40
N PHE A 4 5.55 20.32 0.13
CA PHE A 4 6.73 19.80 -0.56
C PHE A 4 6.34 19.08 -1.86
N ALA A 5 5.33 18.23 -1.80
CA ALA A 5 4.82 17.54 -2.98
C ALA A 5 4.35 18.52 -4.07
N ALA A 6 3.57 19.53 -3.67
CA ALA A 6 3.10 20.57 -4.58
C ALA A 6 4.27 21.36 -5.22
N ALA A 7 5.27 21.73 -4.42
CA ALA A 7 6.43 22.49 -4.90
C ALA A 7 7.35 21.68 -5.83
N ASN A 8 7.30 20.35 -5.76
CA ASN A 8 8.18 19.45 -6.52
C ASN A 8 7.45 18.61 -7.58
N ASN A 9 6.22 18.97 -7.93
CA ASN A 9 5.40 18.27 -8.92
C ASN A 9 5.18 16.78 -8.59
N ILE A 10 5.08 16.44 -7.31
CA ILE A 10 4.71 15.11 -6.85
C ILE A 10 3.19 15.02 -6.83
N GLU A 11 2.63 14.08 -7.57
CA GLU A 11 1.18 13.98 -7.81
C GLU A 11 0.40 13.58 -6.57
N ALA A 12 0.97 12.69 -5.74
CA ALA A 12 0.28 12.16 -4.57
C ALA A 12 1.22 11.92 -3.38
N VAL A 13 0.67 12.01 -2.18
CA VAL A 13 1.33 11.67 -0.92
C VAL A 13 0.53 10.60 -0.21
N MET A 14 1.21 9.61 0.34
CA MET A 14 0.61 8.60 1.21
C MET A 14 1.13 8.77 2.64
N PHE A 15 0.24 8.59 3.61
CA PHE A 15 0.59 8.59 5.03
C PHE A 15 0.39 7.18 5.59
N GLU A 16 1.47 6.52 5.96
CA GLU A 16 1.43 5.30 6.76
C GLU A 16 1.19 5.66 8.23
N GLY A 17 0.55 4.76 8.98
CA GLY A 17 0.31 4.98 10.40
C GLY A 17 -0.75 6.04 10.73
N TRP A 18 -1.68 6.33 9.82
CA TRP A 18 -2.72 7.32 10.01
C TRP A 18 -3.85 6.89 10.97
N ASN A 19 -4.09 5.60 11.09
CA ASN A 19 -5.18 4.99 11.86
C ASN A 19 -4.67 4.24 13.10
N GLU A 20 -5.52 4.06 14.08
CA GLU A 20 -5.21 3.35 15.31
C GLU A 20 -4.81 1.88 15.06
N GLY A 21 -3.90 1.35 15.88
CA GLY A 21 -3.46 -0.05 15.87
C GLY A 21 -1.96 -0.28 15.65
N TRP A 22 -1.20 0.74 15.33
CA TRP A 22 0.23 0.61 15.00
C TRP A 22 1.13 0.28 16.20
N GLU A 23 0.65 0.44 17.41
CA GLU A 23 1.40 0.12 18.63
C GLU A 23 1.61 -1.39 18.83
N ASP A 24 0.79 -2.22 18.21
CA ASP A 24 0.76 -3.66 18.50
C ASP A 24 0.45 -4.51 17.25
N TRP A 25 0.91 -4.10 16.09
CA TRP A 25 0.62 -4.77 14.82
C TRP A 25 1.72 -5.72 14.37
N PHE A 26 2.99 -5.25 14.41
CA PHE A 26 4.11 -5.97 13.80
C PHE A 26 4.45 -7.25 14.55
N GLY A 27 4.51 -8.38 13.82
CA GLY A 27 4.93 -9.67 14.36
C GLY A 27 3.97 -10.33 15.33
N LYS A 28 2.82 -9.72 15.63
CA LYS A 28 1.86 -10.25 16.58
C LYS A 28 0.85 -11.22 15.97
N SER A 29 0.67 -11.21 14.65
CA SER A 29 -0.28 -12.07 13.92
C SER A 29 -1.67 -12.10 14.55
N LYS A 30 -2.21 -10.93 14.87
CA LYS A 30 -3.53 -10.75 15.47
C LYS A 30 -4.60 -10.60 14.41
N ASP A 31 -5.76 -11.22 14.61
CA ASP A 31 -6.90 -11.23 13.68
C ASP A 31 -7.74 -9.94 13.71
N TYR A 32 -7.32 -8.86 14.38
CA TYR A 32 -8.21 -7.70 14.58
C TYR A 32 -7.47 -6.40 14.95
N VAL A 33 -6.27 -6.18 14.45
CA VAL A 33 -5.47 -5.00 14.85
C VAL A 33 -6.09 -3.72 14.31
N PHE A 34 -6.45 -3.71 13.01
CA PHE A 34 -6.93 -2.51 12.32
C PHE A 34 -8.42 -2.59 12.01
N ASP A 35 -9.11 -1.45 12.12
CA ASP A 35 -10.50 -1.29 11.68
C ASP A 35 -10.64 -0.47 10.39
N PHE A 36 -9.56 0.15 9.95
CA PHE A 36 -9.44 0.92 8.70
C PHE A 36 -10.31 2.17 8.59
N VAL A 37 -10.86 2.65 9.69
CA VAL A 37 -11.76 3.83 9.70
C VAL A 37 -11.54 4.76 10.89
N THR A 38 -10.75 4.37 11.89
CA THR A 38 -10.49 5.18 13.07
C THR A 38 -9.12 5.85 12.95
N PRO A 39 -9.03 7.14 12.57
CA PRO A 39 -7.77 7.86 12.53
C PRO A 39 -7.27 8.13 13.95
N TYR A 40 -5.95 8.32 14.09
CA TYR A 40 -5.42 8.92 15.30
C TYR A 40 -6.00 10.32 15.51
N PRO A 41 -6.16 10.80 16.77
CA PRO A 41 -6.80 12.08 17.06
C PRO A 41 -6.11 13.30 16.43
N ASP A 42 -4.83 13.20 16.10
CA ASP A 42 -4.03 14.24 15.45
C ASP A 42 -4.01 14.13 13.92
N PHE A 43 -4.69 13.13 13.34
CA PHE A 43 -4.79 12.95 11.90
C PHE A 43 -6.20 13.25 11.38
N ASP A 44 -6.43 14.51 10.99
CA ASP A 44 -7.71 14.92 10.40
C ASP A 44 -7.77 14.54 8.91
N VAL A 45 -8.35 13.36 8.63
CA VAL A 45 -8.48 12.76 7.31
C VAL A 45 -9.11 13.70 6.28
N LYS A 46 -10.19 14.38 6.68
CA LYS A 46 -10.96 15.24 5.78
C LYS A 46 -10.23 16.55 5.50
N MET A 47 -9.78 17.23 6.54
CA MET A 47 -9.05 18.50 6.43
C MET A 47 -7.78 18.32 5.59
N LEU A 48 -7.00 17.25 5.82
CA LEU A 48 -5.79 16.98 5.07
C LEU A 48 -6.06 16.75 3.58
N ASN A 49 -7.14 16.02 3.25
CA ASN A 49 -7.51 15.81 1.85
C ASN A 49 -7.99 17.10 1.18
N GLU A 50 -8.77 17.92 1.86
CA GLU A 50 -9.19 19.23 1.35
C GLU A 50 -7.98 20.16 1.14
N TYR A 51 -7.05 20.17 2.08
CA TYR A 51 -5.81 20.94 1.95
C TYR A 51 -4.96 20.47 0.76
N ALA A 52 -4.75 19.15 0.63
CA ALA A 52 -4.00 18.59 -0.50
C ALA A 52 -4.62 18.96 -1.85
N LYS A 53 -5.95 18.85 -1.96
CA LYS A 53 -6.70 19.28 -3.16
C LYS A 53 -6.49 20.75 -3.48
N SER A 54 -6.45 21.61 -2.47
CA SER A 54 -6.20 23.06 -2.66
C SER A 54 -4.81 23.35 -3.21
N LYS A 55 -3.86 22.42 -3.03
CA LYS A 55 -2.48 22.48 -3.53
C LYS A 55 -2.28 21.71 -4.85
N GLY A 56 -3.31 21.07 -5.39
CA GLY A 56 -3.21 20.22 -6.58
C GLY A 56 -2.57 18.85 -6.32
N VAL A 57 -2.48 18.43 -5.04
CA VAL A 57 -1.90 17.15 -4.63
C VAL A 57 -3.03 16.20 -4.24
N LYS A 58 -2.90 14.92 -4.57
CA LYS A 58 -3.78 13.84 -4.11
C LYS A 58 -3.25 13.21 -2.83
N LEU A 59 -4.14 12.63 -2.03
CA LEU A 59 -3.74 11.76 -0.93
C LEU A 59 -4.13 10.32 -1.24
N MET A 60 -3.22 9.39 -0.93
CA MET A 60 -3.44 7.95 -0.99
C MET A 60 -3.61 7.41 0.43
N MET A 61 -4.61 6.57 0.63
CA MET A 61 -4.84 5.89 1.89
C MET A 61 -3.89 4.69 2.04
N HIS A 62 -3.56 4.31 3.26
CA HIS A 62 -2.81 3.10 3.58
C HIS A 62 -3.67 2.15 4.40
N HIS A 63 -3.85 0.92 3.93
CA HIS A 63 -4.49 -0.17 4.67
C HIS A 63 -3.48 -1.28 4.93
N GLU A 64 -2.80 -1.21 6.10
CA GLU A 64 -2.00 -2.34 6.57
C GLU A 64 -2.89 -3.38 7.23
N THR A 65 -2.75 -4.64 6.84
CA THR A 65 -3.60 -5.72 7.36
C THR A 65 -2.97 -6.49 8.52
N SER A 66 -1.67 -6.30 8.79
CA SER A 66 -0.90 -7.14 9.72
C SER A 66 -0.99 -8.64 9.38
N GLY A 67 -1.10 -8.94 8.08
CA GLY A 67 -1.30 -10.30 7.57
C GLY A 67 -2.71 -10.88 7.80
N SER A 68 -3.62 -10.16 8.48
CA SER A 68 -4.98 -10.66 8.70
C SER A 68 -5.93 -10.32 7.57
N VAL A 69 -5.92 -11.17 6.56
CA VAL A 69 -6.81 -11.07 5.40
C VAL A 69 -8.29 -11.17 5.81
N ARG A 70 -8.62 -12.06 6.74
CA ARG A 70 -10.00 -12.18 7.26
C ARG A 70 -10.50 -10.89 7.89
N ASN A 71 -9.64 -10.21 8.65
CA ASN A 71 -10.00 -8.94 9.24
C ASN A 71 -10.21 -7.87 8.17
N TYR A 72 -9.34 -7.83 7.17
CA TYR A 72 -9.45 -6.88 6.07
C TYR A 72 -10.74 -7.10 5.27
N GLU A 73 -11.02 -8.33 4.83
CA GLU A 73 -12.25 -8.65 4.09
C GLU A 73 -13.52 -8.31 4.86
N ARG A 74 -13.50 -8.52 6.18
CA ARG A 74 -14.61 -8.20 7.10
C ARG A 74 -14.94 -6.71 7.15
N HIS A 75 -13.91 -5.86 7.00
CA HIS A 75 -14.02 -4.41 7.11
C HIS A 75 -14.00 -3.68 5.75
N MET A 76 -13.76 -4.38 4.66
CA MET A 76 -13.43 -3.77 3.36
C MET A 76 -14.52 -2.83 2.84
N ASP A 77 -15.79 -3.20 2.95
CA ASP A 77 -16.90 -2.33 2.55
C ASP A 77 -16.91 -1.02 3.37
N LYS A 78 -16.77 -1.14 4.68
CA LYS A 78 -16.74 0.02 5.59
C LYS A 78 -15.49 0.90 5.31
N ALA A 79 -14.35 0.27 5.11
CA ALA A 79 -13.09 0.95 4.84
C ALA A 79 -13.13 1.72 3.51
N TYR A 80 -13.63 1.10 2.45
CA TYR A 80 -13.74 1.75 1.14
C TYR A 80 -14.82 2.83 1.13
N GLN A 81 -15.95 2.63 1.82
CA GLN A 81 -16.94 3.68 1.98
C GLN A 81 -16.36 4.88 2.73
N PHE A 82 -15.60 4.65 3.81
CA PHE A 82 -14.90 5.70 4.55
C PHE A 82 -13.94 6.50 3.64
N MET A 83 -13.21 5.82 2.77
CA MET A 83 -12.37 6.49 1.77
C MET A 83 -13.18 7.39 0.84
N VAL A 84 -14.27 6.88 0.29
CA VAL A 84 -15.16 7.63 -0.62
C VAL A 84 -15.74 8.87 0.10
N ASP A 85 -16.24 8.71 1.31
CA ASP A 85 -16.84 9.78 2.11
C ASP A 85 -15.84 10.90 2.43
N ASN A 86 -14.56 10.56 2.56
CA ASN A 86 -13.48 11.51 2.80
C ASN A 86 -12.72 11.93 1.52
N GLY A 87 -13.18 11.47 0.34
CA GLY A 87 -12.65 11.90 -0.95
C GLY A 87 -11.33 11.29 -1.38
N TYR A 88 -10.95 10.13 -0.82
CA TYR A 88 -9.80 9.34 -1.24
C TYR A 88 -10.22 8.33 -2.32
N ASN A 89 -9.40 8.20 -3.35
CA ASN A 89 -9.66 7.29 -4.47
C ASN A 89 -8.50 6.35 -4.81
N ALA A 90 -7.52 6.28 -3.94
CA ALA A 90 -6.39 5.34 -4.08
C ALA A 90 -5.97 4.81 -2.71
N VAL A 91 -5.59 3.54 -2.66
CA VAL A 91 -5.13 2.85 -1.47
C VAL A 91 -3.88 2.02 -1.74
N LYS A 92 -2.91 2.08 -0.83
CA LYS A 92 -1.89 1.05 -0.67
C LYS A 92 -2.42 0.00 0.29
N SER A 93 -2.47 -1.26 -0.12
CA SER A 93 -2.80 -2.38 0.76
C SER A 93 -1.55 -3.16 1.11
N GLY A 94 -1.26 -3.34 2.41
CA GLY A 94 -0.12 -4.07 2.94
C GLY A 94 -0.52 -5.36 3.65
N TYR A 95 0.37 -6.36 3.61
CA TYR A 95 0.13 -7.69 4.18
C TYR A 95 1.37 -8.19 4.93
N VAL A 96 1.96 -7.32 5.74
CA VAL A 96 3.18 -7.64 6.49
C VAL A 96 2.90 -8.70 7.56
N GLY A 97 3.78 -9.69 7.64
CA GLY A 97 3.74 -10.73 8.68
C GLY A 97 3.17 -12.06 8.23
N ASN A 98 2.88 -12.90 9.20
CA ASN A 98 2.31 -14.22 8.95
C ASN A 98 0.82 -14.12 8.62
N MET A 99 0.41 -14.86 7.59
CA MET A 99 -0.98 -14.83 7.14
C MET A 99 -1.97 -15.36 8.17
N ILE A 100 -3.14 -14.74 8.21
CA ILE A 100 -4.34 -15.22 8.87
C ILE A 100 -5.44 -15.32 7.79
N PRO A 101 -5.97 -16.53 7.51
CA PRO A 101 -5.89 -17.77 8.32
C PRO A 101 -4.50 -18.40 8.36
N ARG A 102 -4.17 -19.00 9.51
CA ARG A 102 -2.89 -19.72 9.68
C ARG A 102 -2.79 -20.89 8.71
N GLY A 103 -1.58 -21.10 8.17
CA GLY A 103 -1.31 -22.14 7.17
C GLY A 103 -1.40 -21.63 5.73
N GLU A 104 -1.96 -20.44 5.53
CA GLU A 104 -1.93 -19.79 4.23
C GLU A 104 -0.62 -19.00 4.03
N HIS A 105 -0.26 -18.78 2.77
CA HIS A 105 0.97 -18.08 2.38
C HIS A 105 0.65 -16.97 1.39
N HIS A 106 1.46 -15.89 1.40
CA HIS A 106 1.34 -14.72 0.50
C HIS A 106 1.18 -15.11 -0.97
N TYR A 107 1.82 -16.19 -1.40
CA TYR A 107 1.83 -16.66 -2.80
C TYR A 107 0.98 -17.91 -3.03
N GLY A 108 0.21 -18.33 -2.01
CA GLY A 108 -0.71 -19.45 -2.11
C GLY A 108 -1.97 -19.11 -2.90
N GLN A 109 -2.71 -20.13 -3.34
CA GLN A 109 -3.92 -19.94 -4.14
C GLN A 109 -4.99 -19.14 -3.40
N TRP A 110 -5.08 -19.31 -2.07
CA TRP A 110 -6.07 -18.60 -1.27
C TRP A 110 -5.82 -17.08 -1.31
N LEU A 111 -4.55 -16.64 -1.12
CA LEU A 111 -4.17 -15.24 -1.20
C LEU A 111 -4.29 -14.68 -2.62
N ASN A 112 -3.98 -15.47 -3.65
CA ASN A 112 -4.22 -15.06 -5.05
C ASN A 112 -5.69 -14.69 -5.29
N ASN A 113 -6.60 -15.49 -4.75
CA ASN A 113 -8.05 -15.21 -4.84
C ASN A 113 -8.41 -13.94 -4.06
N HIS A 114 -7.82 -13.74 -2.88
CA HIS A 114 -8.02 -12.52 -2.09
C HIS A 114 -7.53 -11.27 -2.83
N TYR A 115 -6.33 -11.27 -3.39
CA TYR A 115 -5.81 -10.10 -4.11
C TYR A 115 -6.69 -9.71 -5.28
N LEU A 116 -7.17 -10.69 -6.03
CA LEU A 116 -8.13 -10.44 -7.10
C LEU A 116 -9.46 -9.90 -6.56
N TYR A 117 -9.96 -10.49 -5.47
CA TYR A 117 -11.18 -10.02 -4.81
C TYR A 117 -11.04 -8.56 -4.35
N ALA A 118 -9.94 -8.21 -3.67
CA ALA A 118 -9.68 -6.86 -3.19
C ALA A 118 -9.64 -5.82 -4.32
N VAL A 119 -8.99 -6.15 -5.45
CA VAL A 119 -8.95 -5.27 -6.63
C VAL A 119 -10.34 -5.05 -7.23
N LYS A 120 -11.13 -6.13 -7.38
CA LYS A 120 -12.50 -6.03 -7.89
C LYS A 120 -13.40 -5.25 -6.95
N LYS A 121 -13.30 -5.52 -5.64
CA LYS A 121 -14.07 -4.82 -4.62
C LYS A 121 -13.74 -3.31 -4.61
N ALA A 122 -12.46 -2.95 -4.70
CA ALA A 122 -12.05 -1.55 -4.79
C ALA A 122 -12.60 -0.86 -6.05
N ALA A 123 -12.70 -1.58 -7.17
CA ALA A 123 -13.27 -1.05 -8.40
C ALA A 123 -14.76 -0.67 -8.23
N ASP A 124 -15.53 -1.43 -7.45
CA ASP A 124 -16.94 -1.11 -7.15
C ASP A 124 -17.07 0.26 -6.46
N TYR A 125 -16.06 0.65 -5.68
CA TYR A 125 -15.96 1.95 -5.01
C TYR A 125 -15.17 3.00 -5.81
N LYS A 126 -14.73 2.68 -7.03
CA LYS A 126 -13.87 3.54 -7.88
C LYS A 126 -12.54 3.89 -7.21
N ILE A 127 -11.97 2.94 -6.48
CA ILE A 127 -10.71 3.08 -5.77
C ILE A 127 -9.61 2.34 -6.54
N CYS A 128 -8.48 3.02 -6.74
CA CYS A 128 -7.25 2.45 -7.27
C CYS A 128 -6.47 1.73 -6.17
N VAL A 129 -5.80 0.65 -6.53
CA VAL A 129 -5.04 -0.21 -5.58
C VAL A 129 -3.56 -0.25 -5.97
N ASN A 130 -2.69 -0.02 -4.99
CA ASN A 130 -1.28 -0.37 -5.02
C ASN A 130 -1.07 -1.50 -4.00
N ALA A 131 -0.82 -2.73 -4.46
CA ALA A 131 -0.76 -3.91 -3.59
C ALA A 131 0.69 -4.22 -3.19
N HIS A 132 0.98 -4.23 -1.89
CA HIS A 132 2.26 -4.65 -1.33
C HIS A 132 2.21 -6.10 -0.83
N GLU A 133 3.37 -6.75 -0.67
CA GLU A 133 3.53 -8.16 -0.31
C GLU A 133 2.66 -9.15 -1.14
N ALA A 134 2.01 -8.66 -2.16
CA ALA A 134 1.15 -9.45 -3.04
C ALA A 134 1.96 -10.36 -3.99
N VAL A 135 1.26 -11.23 -4.69
CA VAL A 135 1.89 -12.07 -5.71
C VAL A 135 2.44 -11.25 -6.87
N ARG A 136 3.42 -11.82 -7.56
CA ARG A 136 3.98 -11.21 -8.77
C ARG A 136 2.88 -10.99 -9.81
N PRO A 137 2.88 -9.84 -10.49
CA PRO A 137 1.84 -9.50 -11.45
C PRO A 137 1.88 -10.41 -12.68
N THR A 138 0.70 -10.70 -13.20
CA THR A 138 0.47 -11.53 -14.40
C THR A 138 -0.20 -10.75 -15.52
N GLY A 139 -0.15 -9.42 -15.47
CA GLY A 139 -0.84 -8.55 -16.41
C GLY A 139 -2.28 -8.21 -16.02
N LEU A 140 -2.72 -8.53 -14.81
CA LEU A 140 -4.07 -8.22 -14.30
C LEU A 140 -4.41 -6.73 -14.35
N CYS A 141 -3.42 -5.85 -14.28
CA CYS A 141 -3.60 -4.40 -14.43
C CYS A 141 -4.17 -3.99 -15.80
N ARG A 142 -4.08 -4.85 -16.82
CA ARG A 142 -4.70 -4.62 -18.13
C ARG A 142 -6.19 -4.99 -18.15
N THR A 143 -6.60 -5.91 -17.29
CA THR A 143 -8.00 -6.30 -17.13
C THR A 143 -8.70 -5.41 -16.08
N TYR A 144 -7.97 -5.07 -15.03
CA TYR A 144 -8.44 -4.24 -13.92
C TYR A 144 -7.56 -3.00 -13.82
N PRO A 145 -7.86 -1.93 -14.55
CA PRO A 145 -7.00 -0.74 -14.62
C PRO A 145 -6.90 0.04 -13.31
N ASN A 146 -7.77 -0.24 -12.33
CA ASN A 146 -7.65 0.28 -10.99
C ASN A 146 -6.52 -0.40 -10.16
N LEU A 147 -5.93 -1.49 -10.63
CA LEU A 147 -4.67 -2.02 -10.08
C LEU A 147 -3.51 -1.21 -10.68
N ILE A 148 -3.17 -0.11 -10.02
CA ILE A 148 -2.21 0.87 -10.51
C ILE A 148 -0.75 0.55 -10.18
N GLY A 149 -0.53 -0.27 -9.16
CA GLY A 149 0.81 -0.67 -8.72
C GLY A 149 0.78 -1.97 -7.94
N ASN A 150 1.95 -2.57 -7.88
CA ASN A 150 2.17 -3.79 -7.12
C ASN A 150 3.68 -3.85 -6.80
N GLU A 151 4.02 -4.05 -5.53
CA GLU A 151 5.43 -4.15 -5.16
C GLU A 151 6.07 -5.44 -5.72
N SER A 152 5.80 -6.57 -5.11
CA SER A 152 6.20 -7.95 -5.50
C SER A 152 7.65 -8.14 -5.94
N ALA A 153 8.54 -7.24 -5.52
CA ALA A 153 9.99 -7.33 -5.67
C ALA A 153 10.65 -6.34 -4.71
N ARG A 154 11.95 -6.52 -4.47
CA ARG A 154 12.70 -5.59 -3.62
C ARG A 154 12.72 -4.20 -4.23
N GLY A 155 12.24 -3.22 -3.46
CA GLY A 155 12.30 -1.81 -3.77
C GLY A 155 13.32 -1.08 -2.88
N THR A 156 13.23 0.23 -2.86
CA THR A 156 14.18 1.11 -2.14
C THR A 156 14.14 0.92 -0.63
N GLU A 157 13.02 0.50 -0.04
CA GLU A 157 12.96 0.24 1.41
C GLU A 157 13.98 -0.81 1.88
N TYR A 158 14.39 -1.72 0.98
CA TYR A 158 15.39 -2.73 1.29
C TYR A 158 16.80 -2.17 1.53
N GLU A 159 17.04 -0.90 1.23
CA GLU A 159 18.28 -0.23 1.62
C GLU A 159 18.42 -0.22 3.16
N ALA A 160 17.31 -0.22 3.90
CA ALA A 160 17.29 -0.39 5.36
C ALA A 160 17.61 -1.83 5.83
N PHE A 161 17.59 -2.81 4.93
CA PHE A 161 17.72 -4.24 5.24
C PHE A 161 18.81 -4.92 4.41
N GLY A 162 19.97 -4.31 4.32
CA GLY A 162 21.13 -4.86 3.60
C GLY A 162 21.26 -4.46 2.13
N GLY A 163 20.41 -3.56 1.67
CA GLY A 163 20.52 -2.94 0.35
C GLY A 163 20.15 -3.81 -0.83
N SER A 164 20.13 -3.18 -1.99
CA SER A 164 19.98 -3.84 -3.28
C SER A 164 21.24 -3.63 -4.13
N LYS A 165 21.72 -4.68 -4.76
CA LYS A 165 22.87 -4.54 -5.65
C LYS A 165 22.45 -3.86 -6.97
N PRO A 166 23.32 -3.10 -7.63
CA PRO A 166 23.00 -2.40 -8.87
C PRO A 166 22.39 -3.29 -9.96
N PHE A 167 22.87 -4.54 -10.09
CA PHE A 167 22.33 -5.47 -11.08
C PHE A 167 20.85 -5.81 -10.83
N HIS A 168 20.37 -5.80 -9.57
CA HIS A 168 18.97 -6.05 -9.27
C HIS A 168 18.08 -4.96 -9.93
N THR A 169 18.43 -3.71 -9.72
CA THR A 169 17.68 -2.58 -10.30
C THR A 169 17.65 -2.65 -11.83
N THR A 170 18.77 -3.01 -12.44
CA THR A 170 18.87 -3.11 -13.92
C THR A 170 18.15 -4.33 -14.50
N LEU A 171 17.86 -5.36 -13.71
CA LEU A 171 17.10 -6.53 -14.15
C LEU A 171 15.57 -6.31 -14.10
N LEU A 172 15.09 -5.47 -13.21
CA LEU A 172 13.64 -5.27 -13.00
C LEU A 172 12.88 -4.92 -14.29
N PRO A 173 13.36 -4.04 -15.19
CA PRO A 173 12.70 -3.74 -16.45
C PRO A 173 12.48 -4.95 -17.36
N PHE A 174 13.38 -5.93 -17.29
CA PHE A 174 13.39 -7.08 -18.18
C PHE A 174 12.68 -8.32 -17.62
N ASN A 175 12.29 -8.29 -16.37
CA ASN A 175 11.57 -9.40 -15.75
C ASN A 175 10.34 -8.94 -14.96
N ARG A 176 10.51 -8.19 -13.86
CA ARG A 176 9.40 -7.83 -12.97
C ARG A 176 8.38 -6.91 -13.63
N LEU A 177 8.83 -5.92 -14.41
CA LEU A 177 7.96 -4.93 -15.06
C LEU A 177 7.21 -5.48 -16.28
N ILE A 178 7.56 -6.66 -16.79
CA ILE A 178 6.82 -7.30 -17.89
C ILE A 178 5.37 -7.60 -17.49
N GLY A 179 5.13 -7.97 -16.24
CA GLY A 179 3.82 -8.29 -15.72
C GLY A 179 2.93 -7.09 -15.37
N GLY A 180 3.52 -5.90 -15.29
CA GLY A 180 2.81 -4.67 -14.92
C GLY A 180 3.67 -3.70 -14.10
N PRO A 181 3.12 -2.53 -13.76
CA PRO A 181 3.84 -1.51 -13.00
C PRO A 181 4.26 -2.02 -11.62
N MET A 182 5.39 -1.51 -11.14
CA MET A 182 5.94 -1.84 -9.84
C MET A 182 6.01 -0.58 -8.99
N ASP A 183 5.57 -0.69 -7.75
CA ASP A 183 5.96 0.27 -6.72
C ASP A 183 7.37 -0.07 -6.25
N TYR A 184 8.32 0.76 -6.65
CA TYR A 184 9.73 0.62 -6.26
C TYR A 184 10.01 1.26 -4.89
N THR A 185 8.99 1.75 -4.20
CA THR A 185 9.10 2.47 -2.91
C THR A 185 10.12 3.62 -2.97
N PRO A 186 10.05 4.52 -3.98
CA PRO A 186 10.99 5.63 -4.11
C PRO A 186 10.83 6.64 -2.98
N GLY A 187 11.85 7.46 -2.74
CA GLY A 187 11.78 8.54 -1.75
C GLY A 187 13.00 8.63 -0.85
N ILE A 188 14.04 7.86 -1.15
CA ILE A 188 15.35 8.04 -0.52
C ILE A 188 16.10 9.10 -1.31
N PHE A 189 16.35 10.23 -0.67
CA PHE A 189 17.05 11.38 -1.28
C PHE A 189 18.53 11.43 -0.87
N ASP A 190 18.90 10.76 0.22
CA ASP A 190 20.28 10.64 0.66
C ASP A 190 20.98 9.50 -0.10
N THR A 191 22.15 9.81 -0.64
CA THR A 191 22.98 8.82 -1.36
C THR A 191 23.87 8.00 -0.41
N LYS A 192 23.93 8.40 0.86
CA LYS A 192 24.62 7.68 1.92
C LYS A 192 23.70 7.56 3.13
N LEU A 193 23.54 6.35 3.62
CA LEU A 193 22.72 6.03 4.78
C LEU A 193 23.63 5.67 5.97
N ASP A 194 24.50 6.58 6.39
CA ASP A 194 25.51 6.33 7.41
C ASP A 194 24.91 5.92 8.77
N PHE A 195 23.65 6.28 9.02
CA PHE A 195 22.92 5.91 10.24
C PHE A 195 22.41 4.44 10.25
N MET A 196 22.51 3.76 9.13
CA MET A 196 22.07 2.36 9.01
C MET A 196 23.20 1.35 9.23
N GLY A 197 24.43 1.81 9.46
CA GLY A 197 25.61 0.99 9.78
C GLY A 197 26.31 0.42 8.57
#